data_b2fa4ff5edb0d490bd8ee8489133ea0e
#
_entry.id   b2fa4ff5edb0d490bd8ee8489133ea0e
#
_cell.length_a   1.000
_cell.length_b   1.000
_cell.length_c   1.000
_cell.angle_alpha   90.00
_cell.angle_beta   90.00
_cell.angle_gamma   90.00
#
_symmetry.space_group_name_H-M   'P 1'
#
loop_
_entity.id
_entity.type
_entity.pdbx_description
1 polymer ?
#
loop_
_entity_poly.entity_id
_entity_poly.type
_entity_poly.pdbx_seq_one_letter_code
_entity_poly.pdbx_strand_id
1 'polypeptide(L)'
;MHNQWSEWEKAQAKTLAAQSQYQYGDLPNWPHIASAAKDPNNYISGKAANHAELYAQDFALAKKMGLTSWRFSVEWSRIEPEEGAWNAEAIKYYKAYLAALADAGLEPVVTLFHFTLPVWFAARGGFAKRDNVKYFVRFVDKLMDEIGATVRYVITINEPCV
;
A
#
# COMPACT_ATOMS: atom_id res chain seq x y z
N MET A 1 -5.63 7.07 -3.35
CA MET A 1 -4.20 6.70 -3.26
C MET A 1 -3.56 7.14 -4.56
N HIS A 2 -2.39 7.74 -4.55
CA HIS A 2 -1.72 8.30 -5.74
C HIS A 2 -0.27 7.82 -5.74
N ASN A 3 -0.07 6.55 -6.11
CA ASN A 3 1.23 5.92 -6.29
C ASN A 3 1.37 5.40 -7.73
N GLN A 4 2.56 4.92 -8.10
CA GLN A 4 2.82 4.48 -9.47
C GLN A 4 1.90 3.31 -9.90
N TRP A 5 1.51 2.41 -8.99
CA TRP A 5 0.59 1.32 -9.31
C TRP A 5 -0.82 1.83 -9.60
N SER A 6 -1.35 2.71 -8.75
CA SER A 6 -2.69 3.27 -8.96
C SER A 6 -2.81 4.08 -10.24
N GLU A 7 -1.75 4.76 -10.66
CA GLU A 7 -1.72 5.47 -11.94
C GLU A 7 -1.61 4.50 -13.12
N TRP A 8 -0.79 3.45 -12.98
CA TRP A 8 -0.69 2.40 -13.99
C TRP A 8 -2.03 1.67 -14.20
N GLU A 9 -2.70 1.26 -13.12
CA GLU A 9 -4.03 0.63 -13.18
C GLU A 9 -5.02 1.48 -13.99
N LYS A 10 -5.14 2.76 -13.66
CA LYS A 10 -6.04 3.68 -14.37
C LYS A 10 -5.67 3.82 -15.85
N ALA A 11 -4.39 3.91 -16.17
CA ALA A 11 -3.91 4.05 -17.54
C ALA A 11 -4.14 2.77 -18.37
N GLN A 12 -4.03 1.59 -17.75
CA GLN A 12 -4.08 0.30 -18.45
C GLN A 12 -5.45 -0.38 -18.40
N ALA A 13 -6.36 0.01 -17.53
CA ALA A 13 -7.63 -0.69 -17.27
C ALA A 13 -8.42 -1.01 -18.55
N LYS A 14 -8.58 -0.04 -19.45
CA LYS A 14 -9.30 -0.23 -20.74
C LYS A 14 -8.57 -1.21 -21.66
N THR A 15 -7.25 -1.15 -21.73
CA THR A 15 -6.43 -2.04 -22.55
C THR A 15 -6.51 -3.47 -22.04
N LEU A 16 -6.36 -3.66 -20.73
CA LEU A 16 -6.45 -4.98 -20.08
C LEU A 16 -7.83 -5.61 -20.27
N ALA A 17 -8.90 -4.83 -20.09
CA ALA A 17 -10.25 -5.29 -20.33
C ALA A 17 -10.49 -5.70 -21.79
N ALA A 18 -9.99 -4.93 -22.75
CA ALA A 18 -10.09 -5.25 -24.18
C ALA A 18 -9.31 -6.51 -24.56
N GLN A 19 -8.18 -6.76 -23.91
CA GLN A 19 -7.32 -7.94 -24.17
C GLN A 19 -7.78 -9.20 -23.41
N SER A 20 -8.72 -9.09 -22.47
CA SER A 20 -9.12 -10.18 -21.57
C SER A 20 -9.58 -11.45 -22.29
N GLN A 21 -10.32 -11.32 -23.42
CA GLN A 21 -10.73 -12.46 -24.25
C GLN A 21 -9.53 -13.21 -24.83
N TYR A 22 -8.51 -12.49 -25.28
CA TYR A 22 -7.29 -13.10 -25.83
C TYR A 22 -6.46 -13.79 -24.73
N GLN A 23 -6.36 -13.17 -23.57
CA GLN A 23 -5.53 -13.67 -22.46
C GLN A 23 -6.17 -14.85 -21.71
N TYR A 24 -7.50 -14.84 -21.57
CA TYR A 24 -8.21 -15.74 -20.66
C TYR A 24 -9.32 -16.54 -21.32
N GLY A 25 -9.57 -16.33 -22.62
CA GLY A 25 -10.69 -16.93 -23.35
C GLY A 25 -10.67 -18.47 -23.40
N ASP A 26 -9.48 -19.07 -23.27
CA ASP A 26 -9.29 -20.52 -23.26
C ASP A 26 -9.45 -21.15 -21.87
N LEU A 27 -9.66 -20.36 -20.83
CA LEU A 27 -9.87 -20.89 -19.47
C LEU A 27 -11.23 -21.59 -19.37
N PRO A 28 -11.32 -22.76 -18.72
CA PRO A 28 -12.60 -23.50 -18.58
C PRO A 28 -13.71 -22.69 -17.93
N ASN A 29 -13.35 -21.76 -17.02
CA ASN A 29 -14.28 -20.89 -16.32
C ASN A 29 -14.57 -19.57 -17.04
N TRP A 30 -14.02 -19.35 -18.24
CA TRP A 30 -14.22 -18.12 -19.00
C TRP A 30 -15.67 -17.67 -19.12
N PRO A 31 -16.64 -18.54 -19.44
CA PRO A 31 -18.05 -18.13 -19.54
C PRO A 31 -18.60 -17.47 -18.28
N HIS A 32 -18.06 -17.82 -17.11
CA HIS A 32 -18.48 -17.28 -15.81
C HIS A 32 -17.78 -15.97 -15.45
N ILE A 33 -16.57 -15.72 -15.96
CA ILE A 33 -15.77 -14.53 -15.63
C ILE A 33 -15.74 -13.49 -16.75
N ALA A 34 -16.19 -13.81 -17.97
CA ALA A 34 -16.05 -12.96 -19.15
C ALA A 34 -16.66 -11.57 -18.97
N SER A 35 -17.81 -11.45 -18.32
CA SER A 35 -18.45 -10.15 -18.06
C SER A 35 -17.56 -9.27 -17.16
N ALA A 36 -17.08 -9.84 -16.06
CA ALA A 36 -16.20 -9.14 -15.13
C ALA A 36 -14.84 -8.80 -15.78
N ALA A 37 -14.26 -9.72 -16.53
CA ALA A 37 -12.96 -9.53 -17.18
C ALA A 37 -13.00 -8.44 -18.30
N LYS A 38 -14.14 -8.18 -18.88
CA LYS A 38 -14.34 -7.14 -19.91
C LYS A 38 -14.69 -5.77 -19.32
N ASP A 39 -14.93 -5.66 -18.02
CA ASP A 39 -15.18 -4.39 -17.34
C ASP A 39 -13.87 -3.75 -16.90
N PRO A 40 -13.47 -2.57 -17.44
CA PRO A 40 -12.25 -1.87 -17.06
C PRO A 40 -12.19 -1.54 -15.56
N ASN A 41 -13.33 -1.36 -14.89
CA ASN A 41 -13.35 -1.03 -13.47
C ASN A 41 -12.78 -2.15 -12.59
N ASN A 42 -12.82 -3.40 -13.05
CA ASN A 42 -12.26 -4.54 -12.32
C ASN A 42 -10.73 -4.63 -12.37
N TYR A 43 -10.08 -3.74 -13.13
CA TYR A 43 -8.62 -3.60 -13.18
C TYR A 43 -8.11 -2.41 -12.35
N ILE A 44 -8.99 -1.78 -11.58
CA ILE A 44 -8.66 -0.66 -10.70
C ILE A 44 -8.98 -1.08 -9.27
N SER A 45 -7.95 -1.18 -8.42
CA SER A 45 -8.08 -1.64 -7.03
C SER A 45 -9.03 -0.77 -6.18
N GLY A 46 -9.12 0.53 -6.47
CA GLY A 46 -10.02 1.44 -5.78
C GLY A 46 -9.81 1.45 -4.26
N LYS A 47 -10.87 1.21 -3.51
CA LYS A 47 -10.83 1.07 -2.05
C LYS A 47 -10.44 -0.34 -1.59
N ALA A 48 -10.42 -1.32 -2.50
CA ALA A 48 -10.18 -2.74 -2.22
C ALA A 48 -11.04 -3.21 -1.02
N ALA A 49 -10.42 -3.82 0.02
CA ALA A 49 -11.11 -4.23 1.24
C ALA A 49 -11.52 -3.07 2.16
N ASN A 50 -11.27 -1.84 1.77
CA ASN A 50 -11.54 -0.62 2.53
C ASN A 50 -10.94 -0.59 3.95
N HIS A 51 -9.85 -1.34 4.16
CA HIS A 51 -9.17 -1.43 5.45
C HIS A 51 -8.79 -0.07 6.03
N ALA A 52 -8.46 0.91 5.20
CA ALA A 52 -8.11 2.26 5.65
C ALA A 52 -9.22 2.96 6.46
N GLU A 53 -10.48 2.59 6.25
CA GLU A 53 -11.63 3.09 7.01
C GLU A 53 -12.08 2.08 8.09
N LEU A 54 -11.85 0.78 7.87
CA LEU A 54 -12.37 -0.30 8.69
C LEU A 54 -11.35 -0.88 9.69
N TYR A 55 -10.13 -0.35 9.74
CA TYR A 55 -9.01 -0.94 10.49
C TYR A 55 -9.35 -1.27 11.96
N ALA A 56 -10.14 -0.45 12.64
CA ALA A 56 -10.50 -0.72 14.04
C ALA A 56 -11.38 -1.99 14.17
N GLN A 57 -12.27 -2.24 13.20
CA GLN A 57 -13.08 -3.45 13.13
C GLN A 57 -12.23 -4.67 12.79
N ASP A 58 -11.29 -4.51 11.86
CA ASP A 58 -10.37 -5.58 11.44
C ASP A 58 -9.45 -5.97 12.61
N PHE A 59 -8.98 -5.01 13.42
CA PHE A 59 -8.19 -5.30 14.62
C PHE A 59 -8.99 -6.03 15.68
N ALA A 60 -10.25 -5.65 15.89
CA ALA A 60 -11.13 -6.35 16.82
C ALA A 60 -11.36 -7.81 16.37
N LEU A 61 -11.51 -8.03 15.06
CA LEU A 61 -11.64 -9.37 14.47
C LEU A 61 -10.34 -10.18 14.66
N ALA A 62 -9.18 -9.60 14.35
CA ALA A 62 -7.87 -10.23 14.54
C ALA A 62 -7.66 -10.65 16.00
N LYS A 63 -8.01 -9.77 16.94
CA LYS A 63 -7.96 -10.08 18.37
C LYS A 63 -8.87 -11.24 18.76
N LYS A 64 -10.12 -11.24 18.24
CA LYS A 64 -11.07 -12.34 18.45
C LYS A 64 -10.56 -13.67 17.91
N MET A 65 -9.76 -13.65 16.84
CA MET A 65 -9.10 -14.83 16.27
C MET A 65 -7.87 -15.29 17.09
N GLY A 66 -7.50 -14.58 18.13
CA GLY A 66 -6.34 -14.91 18.97
C GLY A 66 -4.99 -14.42 18.43
N LEU A 67 -4.99 -13.54 17.44
CA LEU A 67 -3.75 -12.95 16.93
C LEU A 67 -3.14 -12.01 17.97
N THR A 68 -1.80 -11.92 17.98
CA THR A 68 -1.02 -11.12 18.93
C THR A 68 -0.26 -9.98 18.26
N SER A 69 -0.16 -9.99 16.95
CA SER A 69 0.56 -8.99 16.15
C SER A 69 -0.17 -8.68 14.86
N TRP A 70 0.12 -7.51 14.31
CA TRP A 70 -0.42 -7.06 13.03
C TRP A 70 0.68 -6.43 12.19
N ARG A 71 0.94 -7.02 11.00
CA ARG A 71 1.86 -6.45 10.03
C ARG A 71 1.10 -5.57 9.04
N PHE A 72 1.61 -4.36 8.82
CA PHE A 72 1.09 -3.45 7.81
C PHE A 72 2.21 -2.64 7.17
N SER A 73 1.91 -2.03 6.04
CA SER A 73 2.85 -1.16 5.33
C SER A 73 2.41 0.30 5.44
N VAL A 74 3.36 1.20 5.63
CA VAL A 74 3.12 2.63 5.50
C VAL A 74 3.23 3.00 4.03
N GLU A 75 2.21 3.65 3.50
CA GLU A 75 2.19 4.10 2.11
C GLU A 75 2.93 5.43 1.99
N TRP A 76 4.15 5.38 1.45
CA TRP A 76 5.01 6.55 1.28
C TRP A 76 4.33 7.66 0.47
N SER A 77 3.60 7.32 -0.60
CA SER A 77 2.90 8.30 -1.43
C SER A 77 1.80 9.08 -0.70
N ARG A 78 1.30 8.57 0.44
CA ARG A 78 0.36 9.30 1.30
C ARG A 78 1.08 10.27 2.22
N ILE A 79 2.25 9.87 2.74
CA ILE A 79 3.06 10.68 3.66
C ILE A 79 3.75 11.82 2.93
N GLU A 80 4.31 11.53 1.74
CA GLU A 80 5.04 12.47 0.90
C GLU A 80 4.51 12.41 -0.55
N PRO A 81 3.32 12.99 -0.82
CA PRO A 81 2.68 12.95 -2.13
C PRO A 81 3.48 13.67 -3.22
N GLU A 82 4.23 14.71 -2.85
CA GLU A 82 5.19 15.45 -3.68
C GLU A 82 6.51 15.52 -2.95
N GLU A 83 7.62 15.65 -3.69
CA GLU A 83 8.96 15.68 -3.10
C GLU A 83 9.11 16.76 -2.03
N GLY A 84 9.36 16.35 -0.80
CA GLY A 84 9.54 17.24 0.35
C GLY A 84 8.23 17.81 0.95
N ALA A 85 7.07 17.51 0.36
CA ALA A 85 5.77 17.95 0.87
C ALA A 85 5.16 16.87 1.79
N TRP A 86 5.23 17.10 3.09
CA TRP A 86 4.74 16.16 4.10
C TRP A 86 3.25 16.36 4.39
N ASN A 87 2.48 15.29 4.28
CA ASN A 87 1.04 15.28 4.56
C ASN A 87 0.78 15.00 6.05
N ALA A 88 0.49 16.05 6.81
CA ALA A 88 0.22 15.96 8.24
C ALA A 88 -1.01 15.08 8.57
N GLU A 89 -2.04 15.09 7.74
CA GLU A 89 -3.24 14.26 7.96
C GLU A 89 -2.92 12.76 7.74
N ALA A 90 -2.05 12.42 6.79
CA ALA A 90 -1.60 11.06 6.62
C ALA A 90 -0.76 10.58 7.82
N ILE A 91 0.11 11.43 8.35
CA ILE A 91 0.89 11.12 9.57
C ILE A 91 -0.06 10.93 10.77
N LYS A 92 -1.02 11.82 10.95
CA LYS A 92 -2.04 11.71 12.00
C LYS A 92 -2.86 10.42 11.88
N TYR A 93 -3.20 10.02 10.65
CA TYR A 93 -3.88 8.75 10.40
C TYR A 93 -3.05 7.57 10.90
N TYR A 94 -1.74 7.48 10.59
CA TYR A 94 -0.91 6.38 11.07
C TYR A 94 -0.68 6.39 12.58
N LYS A 95 -0.66 7.56 13.21
CA LYS A 95 -0.65 7.65 14.69
C LYS A 95 -1.93 7.08 15.31
N ALA A 96 -3.09 7.42 14.75
CA ALA A 96 -4.38 6.86 15.18
C ALA A 96 -4.48 5.35 14.92
N TYR A 97 -3.97 4.89 13.79
CA TYR A 97 -3.89 3.47 13.43
C TYR A 97 -3.07 2.68 14.45
N LEU A 98 -1.89 3.19 14.84
CA LEU A 98 -1.02 2.56 15.84
C LEU A 98 -1.66 2.57 17.24
N ALA A 99 -2.35 3.66 17.61
CA ALA A 99 -3.10 3.72 18.87
C ALA A 99 -4.20 2.65 18.90
N ALA A 100 -4.96 2.49 17.82
CA ALA A 100 -5.99 1.46 17.74
C ALA A 100 -5.43 0.02 17.78
N LEU A 101 -4.23 -0.23 17.23
CA LEU A 101 -3.53 -1.51 17.41
C LEU A 101 -3.18 -1.76 18.88
N ALA A 102 -2.64 -0.76 19.57
CA ALA A 102 -2.32 -0.86 20.99
C ALA A 102 -3.56 -1.12 21.84
N ASP A 103 -4.67 -0.42 21.58
CA ASP A 103 -5.96 -0.62 22.26
C ASP A 103 -6.51 -2.04 22.02
N ALA A 104 -6.30 -2.61 20.84
CA ALA A 104 -6.65 -3.98 20.52
C ALA A 104 -5.67 -5.01 21.14
N GLY A 105 -4.54 -4.57 21.70
CA GLY A 105 -3.48 -5.43 22.23
C GLY A 105 -2.77 -6.24 21.14
N LEU A 106 -2.59 -5.63 19.95
CA LEU A 106 -1.86 -6.18 18.81
C LEU A 106 -0.51 -5.48 18.67
N GLU A 107 0.59 -6.24 18.66
CA GLU A 107 1.93 -5.70 18.44
C GLU A 107 2.09 -5.25 16.97
N PRO A 108 2.43 -3.98 16.69
CA PRO A 108 2.64 -3.51 15.32
C PRO A 108 3.96 -4.01 14.72
N VAL A 109 3.92 -4.51 13.49
CA VAL A 109 5.09 -4.80 12.66
C VAL A 109 4.99 -3.93 11.42
N VAL A 110 5.79 -2.86 11.35
CA VAL A 110 5.68 -1.83 10.32
C VAL A 110 6.62 -2.12 9.16
N THR A 111 6.06 -2.24 7.95
CA THR A 111 6.85 -2.33 6.71
C THR A 111 6.97 -0.93 6.09
N LEU A 112 8.21 -0.44 5.91
CA LEU A 112 8.47 0.90 5.41
C LEU A 112 8.35 1.01 3.89
N PHE A 113 8.79 -0.04 3.17
CA PHE A 113 8.65 -0.13 1.71
C PHE A 113 8.05 -1.47 1.30
N HIS A 114 6.92 -1.41 0.59
CA HIS A 114 6.22 -2.59 0.09
C HIS A 114 5.76 -2.36 -1.37
N PHE A 115 6.74 -2.19 -2.27
CA PHE A 115 6.63 -2.08 -3.74
C PHE A 115 5.98 -0.80 -4.27
N THR A 116 5.17 -0.09 -3.49
CA THR A 116 4.53 1.15 -3.94
C THR A 116 5.44 2.35 -3.72
N LEU A 117 5.49 3.25 -4.71
CA LEU A 117 6.34 4.43 -4.73
C LEU A 117 5.49 5.69 -4.99
N PRO A 118 5.84 6.85 -4.40
CA PRO A 118 5.33 8.12 -4.87
C PRO A 118 5.59 8.31 -6.37
N VAL A 119 4.64 8.89 -7.09
CA VAL A 119 4.75 9.12 -8.54
C VAL A 119 5.99 9.94 -8.88
N TRP A 120 6.30 10.97 -8.08
CA TRP A 120 7.49 11.80 -8.26
C TRP A 120 8.80 11.01 -8.12
N PHE A 121 8.85 10.04 -7.18
CA PHE A 121 10.03 9.21 -6.96
C PHE A 121 10.19 8.17 -8.08
N ALA A 122 9.10 7.56 -8.53
CA ALA A 122 9.08 6.65 -9.68
C ALA A 122 9.54 7.37 -10.95
N ALA A 123 9.07 8.60 -11.21
CA ALA A 123 9.47 9.43 -12.35
C ALA A 123 10.96 9.79 -12.34
N ARG A 124 11.60 9.85 -11.17
CA ARG A 124 13.06 10.01 -11.03
C ARG A 124 13.86 8.74 -11.31
N GLY A 125 13.19 7.61 -11.58
CA GLY A 125 13.79 6.29 -11.79
C GLY A 125 13.86 5.42 -10.53
N GLY A 126 13.19 5.82 -9.46
CA GLY A 126 13.05 5.02 -8.24
C GLY A 126 14.39 4.51 -7.69
N PHE A 127 14.39 3.30 -7.17
CA PHE A 127 15.60 2.64 -6.65
C PHE A 127 16.56 2.11 -7.72
N ALA A 128 16.21 2.18 -9.02
CA ALA A 128 17.16 1.87 -10.10
C ALA A 128 18.35 2.87 -10.13
N LYS A 129 18.21 4.04 -9.50
CA LYS A 129 19.29 5.02 -9.35
C LYS A 129 19.76 5.05 -7.89
N ARG A 130 21.01 4.67 -7.65
CA ARG A 130 21.63 4.65 -6.32
C ARG A 130 21.51 6.00 -5.58
N ASP A 131 21.66 7.11 -6.28
CA ASP A 131 21.57 8.45 -5.70
C ASP A 131 20.18 8.80 -5.16
N ASN A 132 19.16 8.04 -5.53
CA ASN A 132 17.80 8.23 -5.04
C ASN A 132 17.56 7.61 -3.65
N VAL A 133 18.45 6.76 -3.15
CA VAL A 133 18.35 6.15 -1.81
C VAL A 133 18.19 7.21 -0.71
N LYS A 134 18.82 8.37 -0.87
CA LYS A 134 18.71 9.52 0.04
C LYS A 134 17.25 9.98 0.29
N TYR A 135 16.37 9.86 -0.71
CA TYR A 135 14.96 10.22 -0.57
C TYR A 135 14.21 9.24 0.32
N PHE A 136 14.53 7.96 0.17
CA PHE A 136 13.95 6.93 1.05
C PHE A 136 14.46 7.09 2.48
N VAL A 137 15.74 7.34 2.68
CA VAL A 137 16.30 7.64 4.02
C VAL A 137 15.59 8.83 4.63
N ARG A 138 15.42 9.94 3.92
CA ARG A 138 14.68 11.12 4.39
C ARG A 138 13.24 10.79 4.78
N PHE A 139 12.54 9.97 3.99
CA PHE A 139 11.20 9.50 4.32
C PHE A 139 11.19 8.69 5.60
N VAL A 140 12.14 7.74 5.74
CA VAL A 140 12.25 6.89 6.95
C VAL A 140 12.54 7.76 8.17
N ASP A 141 13.50 8.68 8.10
CA ASP A 141 13.83 9.59 9.20
C ASP A 141 12.58 10.37 9.64
N LYS A 142 11.90 11.02 8.69
CA LYS A 142 10.67 11.76 8.97
C LYS A 142 9.58 10.89 9.60
N LEU A 143 9.37 9.68 9.08
CA LEU A 143 8.37 8.76 9.60
C LEU A 143 8.72 8.28 11.00
N MET A 144 9.98 7.92 11.25
CA MET A 144 10.42 7.42 12.56
C MET A 144 10.44 8.52 13.62
N ASP A 145 10.69 9.78 13.28
CA ASP A 145 10.51 10.92 14.18
C ASP A 145 9.05 11.03 14.67
N GLU A 146 8.09 10.65 13.82
CA GLU A 146 6.66 10.78 14.11
C GLU A 146 6.06 9.57 14.85
N ILE A 147 6.50 8.35 14.55
CA ILE A 147 5.89 7.12 15.05
C ILE A 147 6.87 6.16 15.76
N GLY A 148 8.18 6.41 15.65
CA GLY A 148 9.22 5.45 16.09
C GLY A 148 9.12 5.07 17.58
N ALA A 149 8.69 5.98 18.45
CA ALA A 149 8.51 5.70 19.87
C ALA A 149 7.44 4.64 20.18
N THR A 150 6.52 4.38 19.24
CA THR A 150 5.41 3.43 19.38
C THR A 150 5.61 2.13 18.59
N VAL A 151 6.73 2.00 17.87
CA VAL A 151 6.99 0.87 16.98
C VAL A 151 8.26 0.13 17.42
N ARG A 152 8.10 -1.14 17.76
CA ARG A 152 9.23 -2.01 18.15
C ARG A 152 9.83 -2.80 16.99
N TYR A 153 9.00 -3.20 16.02
CA TYR A 153 9.41 -4.04 14.90
C TYR A 153 9.20 -3.35 13.58
N VAL A 154 10.29 -3.26 12.80
CA VAL A 154 10.29 -2.60 11.49
C VAL A 154 10.88 -3.56 10.45
N ILE A 155 10.18 -3.65 9.31
CA ILE A 155 10.68 -4.29 8.08
C ILE A 155 11.04 -3.17 7.12
N THR A 156 12.32 -3.02 6.81
CA THR A 156 12.79 -1.92 5.97
C THR A 156 12.26 -2.04 4.54
N ILE A 157 12.41 -3.21 3.94
CA ILE A 157 12.02 -3.50 2.56
C ILE A 157 11.34 -4.87 2.55
N ASN A 158 10.16 -4.97 1.93
CA ASN A 158 9.51 -6.24 1.68
C ASN A 158 10.21 -6.95 0.51
N GLU A 159 10.57 -8.23 0.70
CA GLU A 159 11.10 -9.10 -0.36
C GLU A 159 12.21 -8.46 -1.20
N PRO A 160 13.36 -8.09 -0.62
CA PRO A 160 14.39 -7.31 -1.32
C PRO A 160 15.10 -8.07 -2.45
N CYS A 161 14.88 -9.38 -2.56
CA CYS A 161 15.51 -10.25 -3.56
C CYS A 161 14.53 -10.70 -4.68
N VAL A 162 13.34 -10.12 -4.74
CA VAL A 162 12.31 -10.44 -5.76
C VAL A 162 12.32 -9.39 -6.87
#